data_ed00521a3b7193b1665aec230fb7a27f
#
_entry.id   ed00521a3b7193b1665aec230fb7a27f
#
_cell.length_a   1.000
_cell.length_b   1.000
_cell.length_c   1.000
_cell.angle_alpha   90.00
_cell.angle_beta   90.00
_cell.angle_gamma   90.00
#
_symmetry.space_group_name_H-M   'P 1'
#
loop_
_entity.id
_entity.type
_entity.pdbx_description
1 polymer ?
#
loop_
_entity_poly.entity_id
_entity_poly.type
_entity_poly.pdbx_seq_one_letter_code
_entity_poly.pdbx_strand_id
1 'polypeptide(L)'
;MSYSKEQIKKALELYQQCKSVSQTVRILGYPTRENLYKWIKKENVPQKERKKLPIIINSSYHPRNPPIKTKLDAIKRCFELGESVKYVSEDIGYSRASIYQWRKIYLLKGKIVLMNRKDNIKREKLLEGKESSFSELESLEEKIFSMQLEIDILKETIDVLKKDQGINLKKLTNKEKVMMIDTLKNKYSLPLLLKMLEIPKSSYYYHKKNHYTDKYVHLKKQIKEIFKQNRCCFGYRRIHALLKREGIKVSEKIIRRIIKAESLVIKVKKYRKYNSYKGEISPEVPNLINRNFQAGKPNEKWLTDISEFAIPAGKIYLSLIIDCFDRKIVSWEIGEVPNSKLVNDMLKNAISQLKENETPILHTDRGCHYRWKEWINLLKEAKISRSMSKKGCSPDNSACEGFFGRIKNEIFYSREWSNVSLENFKIILNDYLMWYNSKRIKISLGFKSPEEYRQSLGLI
;
A
#
# COMPACT_ATOMS: atom_id res chain seq x y z
N MET A 1 18.51 -34.14 -29.44
CA MET A 1 18.93 -34.45 -30.83
C MET A 1 19.93 -33.41 -31.26
N SER A 2 21.07 -33.84 -31.83
CA SER A 2 22.08 -32.94 -32.40
C SER A 2 21.81 -32.84 -33.91
N TYR A 3 21.70 -31.64 -34.41
CA TYR A 3 21.49 -31.38 -35.86
C TYR A 3 22.82 -31.33 -36.61
N SER A 4 22.87 -31.88 -37.82
CA SER A 4 24.07 -31.81 -38.64
C SER A 4 24.37 -30.39 -39.13
N LYS A 5 25.62 -30.12 -39.55
CA LYS A 5 26.00 -28.81 -40.07
C LYS A 5 25.20 -28.44 -41.32
N GLU A 6 24.87 -29.42 -42.13
CA GLU A 6 24.06 -29.24 -43.38
C GLU A 6 22.60 -28.89 -43.04
N GLN A 7 22.01 -29.55 -42.05
CA GLN A 7 20.67 -29.22 -41.58
C GLN A 7 20.59 -27.80 -41.00
N ILE A 8 21.61 -27.36 -40.27
CA ILE A 8 21.70 -26.00 -39.75
C ILE A 8 21.79 -24.98 -40.87
N LYS A 9 22.65 -25.25 -41.89
CA LYS A 9 22.83 -24.37 -43.05
C LYS A 9 21.54 -24.21 -43.83
N LYS A 10 20.87 -25.32 -44.14
CA LYS A 10 19.58 -25.34 -44.88
C LYS A 10 18.48 -24.57 -44.13
N ALA A 11 18.44 -24.68 -42.82
CA ALA A 11 17.46 -23.94 -42.04
C ALA A 11 17.73 -22.43 -42.00
N LEU A 12 18.99 -22.02 -42.01
CA LEU A 12 19.37 -20.61 -42.03
C LEU A 12 19.14 -19.99 -43.41
N GLU A 13 19.46 -20.70 -44.49
CA GLU A 13 19.17 -20.28 -45.88
C GLU A 13 17.67 -20.07 -46.10
N LEU A 14 16.85 -21.03 -45.67
CA LEU A 14 15.40 -20.91 -45.79
C LEU A 14 14.85 -19.77 -44.93
N TYR A 15 15.40 -19.54 -43.75
CA TYR A 15 15.05 -18.40 -42.92
C TYR A 15 15.40 -17.06 -43.57
N GLN A 16 16.53 -16.95 -44.28
CA GLN A 16 16.89 -15.74 -44.99
C GLN A 16 15.91 -15.43 -46.13
N GLN A 17 15.35 -16.47 -46.78
CA GLN A 17 14.33 -16.34 -47.81
C GLN A 17 12.97 -15.94 -47.24
N CYS A 18 12.49 -16.63 -46.20
CA CYS A 18 11.14 -16.46 -45.65
C CYS A 18 11.06 -15.36 -44.58
N LYS A 19 12.16 -14.95 -43.97
CA LYS A 19 12.29 -14.01 -42.82
C LYS A 19 11.35 -14.32 -41.65
N SER A 20 10.81 -15.53 -41.58
CA SER A 20 9.84 -15.97 -40.56
C SER A 20 10.26 -17.30 -39.94
N VAL A 21 10.59 -17.28 -38.63
CA VAL A 21 10.96 -18.47 -37.84
C VAL A 21 9.85 -19.52 -37.87
N SER A 22 8.59 -19.08 -37.79
CA SER A 22 7.42 -19.98 -37.76
C SER A 22 7.22 -20.69 -39.10
N GLN A 23 7.43 -19.99 -40.24
CA GLN A 23 7.34 -20.58 -41.57
C GLN A 23 8.50 -21.55 -41.84
N THR A 24 9.73 -21.17 -41.49
CA THR A 24 10.93 -22.02 -41.66
C THR A 24 10.77 -23.34 -40.91
N VAL A 25 10.35 -23.31 -39.66
CA VAL A 25 10.12 -24.53 -38.87
C VAL A 25 8.97 -25.37 -39.41
N ARG A 26 7.91 -24.75 -39.95
CA ARG A 26 6.76 -25.44 -40.55
C ARG A 26 7.11 -26.16 -41.85
N ILE A 27 7.94 -25.53 -42.69
CA ILE A 27 8.35 -26.09 -43.99
C ILE A 27 9.35 -27.25 -43.80
N LEU A 28 10.32 -27.10 -42.90
CA LEU A 28 11.38 -28.10 -42.71
C LEU A 28 11.01 -29.22 -41.73
N GLY A 29 10.00 -29.03 -40.87
CA GLY A 29 9.68 -29.94 -39.78
C GLY A 29 10.73 -29.95 -38.64
N TYR A 30 11.82 -29.20 -38.79
CA TYR A 30 12.90 -28.97 -37.82
C TYR A 30 13.51 -27.58 -38.08
N PRO A 31 14.31 -27.01 -37.19
CA PRO A 31 14.54 -27.35 -35.78
C PRO A 31 13.39 -26.82 -34.89
N THR A 32 13.55 -26.96 -33.56
CA THR A 32 12.65 -26.18 -32.65
C THR A 32 12.88 -24.68 -32.84
N ARG A 33 11.87 -23.88 -32.59
CA ARG A 33 11.97 -22.40 -32.67
C ARG A 33 13.15 -21.83 -31.88
N GLU A 34 13.40 -22.36 -30.68
CA GLU A 34 14.52 -21.93 -29.85
C GLU A 34 15.89 -22.21 -30.49
N ASN A 35 16.04 -23.35 -31.14
CA ASN A 35 17.29 -23.70 -31.79
C ASN A 35 17.54 -22.84 -33.04
N LEU A 36 16.50 -22.53 -33.79
CA LEU A 36 16.63 -21.64 -34.95
C LEU A 36 17.00 -20.22 -34.53
N TYR A 37 16.39 -19.68 -33.47
CA TYR A 37 16.79 -18.38 -32.90
C TYR A 37 18.26 -18.37 -32.41
N LYS A 38 18.73 -19.48 -31.82
CA LYS A 38 20.14 -19.61 -31.39
C LYS A 38 21.09 -19.61 -32.59
N TRP A 39 20.69 -20.23 -33.72
CA TRP A 39 21.51 -20.28 -34.92
C TRP A 39 21.55 -18.93 -35.65
N ILE A 40 20.43 -18.26 -35.82
CA ILE A 40 20.35 -16.89 -36.36
C ILE A 40 21.23 -15.92 -35.57
N LYS A 41 21.14 -16.01 -34.23
CA LYS A 41 21.98 -15.16 -33.34
C LYS A 41 23.47 -15.46 -33.49
N LYS A 42 23.86 -16.69 -33.80
CA LYS A 42 25.26 -17.06 -34.05
C LYS A 42 25.77 -16.58 -35.43
N GLU A 43 24.91 -16.54 -36.41
CA GLU A 43 25.25 -16.09 -37.78
C GLU A 43 25.43 -14.56 -37.83
N ASN A 44 24.58 -13.81 -37.13
CA ASN A 44 24.62 -12.34 -37.07
C ASN A 44 25.74 -11.76 -36.18
N VAL A 45 26.50 -12.60 -35.49
CA VAL A 45 27.71 -12.16 -34.79
C VAL A 45 28.87 -12.25 -35.77
N PRO A 46 29.54 -11.13 -36.14
CA PRO A 46 30.71 -11.18 -37.00
C PRO A 46 31.70 -12.17 -36.39
N GLN A 47 32.13 -13.15 -37.18
CA GLN A 47 33.16 -14.11 -36.78
C GLN A 47 34.46 -13.31 -36.56
N LYS A 48 34.66 -12.80 -35.33
CA LYS A 48 36.00 -12.45 -34.91
C LYS A 48 36.81 -13.76 -34.99
N GLU A 49 37.86 -13.75 -35.83
CA GLU A 49 38.79 -14.84 -35.91
C GLU A 49 39.08 -15.35 -34.50
N ARG A 50 38.79 -16.61 -34.24
CA ARG A 50 39.13 -17.25 -32.96
C ARG A 50 40.63 -17.38 -32.95
N LYS A 51 41.34 -16.38 -32.40
CA LYS A 51 42.75 -16.58 -32.03
C LYS A 51 42.75 -17.80 -31.15
N LYS A 52 43.41 -18.88 -31.57
CA LYS A 52 43.65 -20.05 -30.77
C LYS A 52 44.40 -19.54 -29.54
N LEU A 53 43.79 -19.69 -28.34
CA LEU A 53 44.44 -19.34 -27.11
C LEU A 53 45.82 -20.04 -27.10
N PRO A 54 46.93 -19.33 -26.87
CA PRO A 54 48.22 -19.97 -26.76
C PRO A 54 48.15 -20.99 -25.62
N ILE A 55 48.68 -22.19 -25.86
CA ILE A 55 48.87 -23.18 -24.81
C ILE A 55 49.72 -22.49 -23.76
N ILE A 56 49.22 -22.39 -22.50
CA ILE A 56 49.95 -21.76 -21.41
C ILE A 56 51.21 -22.59 -21.10
N ILE A 57 52.29 -22.18 -21.71
CA ILE A 57 53.61 -22.72 -21.40
C ILE A 57 54.14 -21.92 -20.22
N ASN A 58 54.63 -22.61 -19.17
CA ASN A 58 55.20 -21.98 -17.98
C ASN A 58 56.51 -21.26 -18.33
N SER A 59 56.40 -20.08 -18.95
CA SER A 59 57.53 -19.24 -19.38
C SER A 59 57.69 -18.03 -18.47
N SER A 60 58.84 -17.37 -18.55
CA SER A 60 59.10 -16.10 -17.82
C SER A 60 58.08 -15.01 -18.14
N TYR A 61 57.54 -15.01 -19.37
CA TYR A 61 56.52 -14.04 -19.80
C TYR A 61 55.09 -14.42 -19.45
N HIS A 62 54.85 -15.72 -19.23
CA HIS A 62 53.53 -16.24 -18.90
C HIS A 62 53.60 -17.30 -17.78
N PRO A 63 53.94 -16.91 -16.56
CA PRO A 63 54.15 -17.85 -15.47
C PRO A 63 52.84 -18.50 -15.04
N ARG A 64 52.88 -19.77 -14.58
CA ARG A 64 51.75 -20.53 -14.05
C ARG A 64 51.00 -19.78 -12.95
N ASN A 65 51.73 -18.99 -12.15
CA ASN A 65 51.16 -18.10 -11.13
C ASN A 65 51.54 -16.66 -11.47
N PRO A 66 50.63 -15.88 -12.10
CA PRO A 66 50.91 -14.50 -12.50
C PRO A 66 51.14 -13.57 -11.30
N PRO A 67 51.83 -12.44 -11.52
CA PRO A 67 52.00 -11.42 -10.49
C PRO A 67 50.64 -10.92 -9.96
N ILE A 68 50.64 -10.42 -8.74
CA ILE A 68 49.43 -9.88 -8.10
C ILE A 68 48.79 -8.78 -8.92
N LYS A 69 49.59 -7.94 -9.58
CA LYS A 69 49.10 -6.84 -10.46
C LYS A 69 48.18 -7.35 -11.58
N THR A 70 48.60 -8.42 -12.27
CA THR A 70 47.83 -9.06 -13.34
C THR A 70 46.52 -9.67 -12.80
N LYS A 71 46.56 -10.28 -11.61
CA LYS A 71 45.36 -10.85 -10.97
C LYS A 71 44.35 -9.77 -10.59
N LEU A 72 44.82 -8.66 -10.02
CA LEU A 72 43.97 -7.53 -9.62
C LEU A 72 43.42 -6.79 -10.82
N ASP A 73 44.23 -6.59 -11.86
CA ASP A 73 43.74 -5.93 -13.09
C ASP A 73 42.65 -6.75 -13.77
N ALA A 74 42.82 -8.07 -13.86
CA ALA A 74 41.77 -8.95 -14.38
C ALA A 74 40.48 -8.92 -13.57
N ILE A 75 40.58 -8.85 -12.24
CA ILE A 75 39.43 -8.76 -11.35
C ILE A 75 38.71 -7.38 -11.58
N LYS A 76 39.50 -6.30 -11.62
CA LYS A 76 38.98 -4.96 -11.83
C LYS A 76 38.24 -4.83 -13.18
N ARG A 77 38.88 -5.25 -14.26
CA ARG A 77 38.30 -5.21 -15.61
C ARG A 77 37.01 -6.02 -15.73
N CYS A 78 36.99 -7.25 -15.19
CA CYS A 78 35.84 -8.14 -15.31
C CYS A 78 34.65 -7.74 -14.40
N PHE A 79 34.92 -7.21 -13.20
CA PHE A 79 33.90 -7.12 -12.14
C PHE A 79 33.63 -5.72 -11.65
N GLU A 80 34.52 -4.75 -11.93
CA GLU A 80 34.29 -3.34 -11.65
C GLU A 80 33.96 -2.55 -12.92
N LEU A 81 34.71 -2.79 -14.03
CA LEU A 81 34.52 -2.13 -15.31
C LEU A 81 33.53 -2.84 -16.24
N GLY A 82 33.04 -4.05 -15.88
CA GLY A 82 32.02 -4.77 -16.62
C GLY A 82 32.48 -5.44 -17.91
N GLU A 83 33.80 -5.60 -18.13
CA GLU A 83 34.32 -6.29 -19.33
C GLU A 83 33.94 -7.79 -19.29
N SER A 84 33.73 -8.38 -20.46
CA SER A 84 33.43 -9.81 -20.56
C SER A 84 34.60 -10.66 -20.04
N VAL A 85 34.36 -11.56 -19.07
CA VAL A 85 35.38 -12.49 -18.55
C VAL A 85 36.01 -13.31 -19.66
N LYS A 86 35.30 -13.59 -20.73
CA LYS A 86 35.84 -14.27 -21.91
C LYS A 86 36.86 -13.40 -22.64
N TYR A 87 36.56 -12.13 -22.84
CA TYR A 87 37.46 -11.18 -23.49
C TYR A 87 38.72 -10.95 -22.66
N VAL A 88 38.61 -10.69 -21.36
CA VAL A 88 39.73 -10.49 -20.47
C VAL A 88 40.59 -11.79 -20.37
N SER A 89 39.97 -12.97 -20.34
CA SER A 89 40.67 -14.27 -20.35
C SER A 89 41.50 -14.48 -21.62
N GLU A 90 40.97 -14.08 -22.78
CA GLU A 90 41.67 -14.17 -24.06
C GLU A 90 42.82 -13.15 -24.17
N ASP A 91 42.64 -11.97 -23.59
CA ASP A 91 43.61 -10.88 -23.61
C ASP A 91 44.81 -11.16 -22.70
N ILE A 92 44.57 -11.60 -21.45
CA ILE A 92 45.63 -11.85 -20.50
C ILE A 92 46.23 -13.26 -20.60
N GLY A 93 45.66 -14.17 -21.41
CA GLY A 93 46.12 -15.53 -21.65
C GLY A 93 45.88 -16.54 -20.53
N TYR A 94 45.07 -16.22 -19.52
CA TYR A 94 44.71 -17.13 -18.43
C TYR A 94 43.26 -17.60 -18.53
N SER A 95 42.97 -18.80 -18.02
CA SER A 95 41.66 -19.40 -18.13
C SER A 95 40.59 -18.59 -17.36
N ARG A 96 39.35 -18.62 -17.84
CA ARG A 96 38.21 -18.03 -17.14
C ARG A 96 38.06 -18.56 -15.71
N ALA A 97 38.32 -19.85 -15.52
CA ALA A 97 38.32 -20.49 -14.20
C ALA A 97 39.33 -19.86 -13.25
N SER A 98 40.51 -19.50 -13.76
CA SER A 98 41.55 -18.81 -12.96
C SER A 98 41.11 -17.43 -12.50
N ILE A 99 40.45 -16.66 -13.37
CA ILE A 99 39.93 -15.32 -13.03
C ILE A 99 38.85 -15.42 -11.94
N TYR A 100 37.92 -16.37 -12.06
CA TYR A 100 36.91 -16.60 -11.01
C TYR A 100 37.52 -17.09 -9.70
N GLN A 101 38.59 -17.91 -9.76
CA GLN A 101 39.30 -18.38 -8.57
C GLN A 101 40.04 -17.23 -7.89
N TRP A 102 40.73 -16.35 -8.65
CA TRP A 102 41.37 -15.16 -8.10
C TRP A 102 40.33 -14.21 -7.45
N ARG A 103 39.19 -13.99 -8.07
CA ARG A 103 38.09 -13.23 -7.47
C ARG A 103 37.62 -13.86 -6.18
N LYS A 104 37.43 -15.20 -6.16
CA LYS A 104 36.98 -15.92 -4.96
C LYS A 104 37.99 -15.74 -3.81
N ILE A 105 39.29 -15.87 -4.11
CA ILE A 105 40.35 -15.69 -3.11
C ILE A 105 40.40 -14.23 -2.64
N TYR A 106 40.30 -13.28 -3.56
CA TYR A 106 40.28 -11.85 -3.27
C TYR A 106 39.11 -11.47 -2.33
N LEU A 107 37.90 -11.97 -2.62
CA LEU A 107 36.74 -11.72 -1.80
C LEU A 107 36.71 -12.40 -0.44
N LEU A 108 37.39 -13.55 -0.33
CA LEU A 108 37.45 -14.34 0.92
C LEU A 108 38.58 -13.95 1.84
N LYS A 109 39.73 -13.60 1.28
CA LYS A 109 41.00 -13.51 2.02
C LYS A 109 41.80 -12.22 1.75
N GLY A 110 41.21 -11.31 0.96
CA GLY A 110 41.84 -10.02 0.64
C GLY A 110 42.98 -10.09 -0.38
N LYS A 111 43.62 -8.92 -0.63
CA LYS A 111 44.65 -8.70 -1.64
C LYS A 111 45.93 -9.49 -1.37
N ILE A 112 46.32 -9.64 -0.10
CA ILE A 112 47.61 -10.19 0.31
C ILE A 112 47.73 -11.67 -0.08
N VAL A 113 46.65 -12.45 0.02
CA VAL A 113 46.66 -13.90 -0.27
C VAL A 113 46.74 -14.21 -1.77
N LEU A 114 46.52 -13.20 -2.63
CA LEU A 114 46.75 -13.33 -4.09
C LEU A 114 48.22 -13.29 -4.46
N MET A 115 49.12 -12.93 -3.54
CA MET A 115 50.59 -12.94 -3.77
C MET A 115 51.12 -14.37 -3.96
N ASN A 116 52.13 -14.49 -4.79
CA ASN A 116 52.75 -15.78 -5.05
C ASN A 116 53.63 -16.21 -3.87
N ARG A 117 53.67 -17.53 -3.61
CA ARG A 117 54.51 -18.13 -2.54
C ARG A 117 56.00 -17.71 -2.63
N LYS A 118 56.52 -17.51 -3.84
CA LYS A 118 57.91 -17.04 -4.05
C LYS A 118 58.12 -15.57 -3.64
N ASP A 119 57.13 -14.75 -3.79
CA ASP A 119 57.16 -13.32 -3.37
C ASP A 119 57.13 -13.24 -1.84
N ASN A 120 56.40 -14.13 -1.17
CA ASN A 120 56.40 -14.26 0.29
C ASN A 120 57.77 -14.70 0.83
N ILE A 121 58.41 -15.69 0.21
CA ILE A 121 59.73 -16.20 0.65
C ILE A 121 60.82 -15.12 0.48
N LYS A 122 60.82 -14.31 -0.57
CA LYS A 122 61.70 -13.15 -0.72
C LYS A 122 61.45 -12.08 0.35
N ARG A 123 60.20 -11.91 0.76
CA ARG A 123 59.82 -10.99 1.83
C ARG A 123 60.22 -11.49 3.21
N GLU A 124 60.08 -12.82 3.48
CA GLU A 124 60.53 -13.44 4.72
C GLU A 124 62.04 -13.29 4.90
N LYS A 125 62.84 -13.47 3.83
CA LYS A 125 64.33 -13.25 3.87
C LYS A 125 64.78 -11.80 4.03
N LEU A 126 63.92 -10.82 3.70
CA LEU A 126 64.20 -9.40 3.93
C LEU A 126 63.70 -8.90 5.30
N LEU A 127 62.96 -9.73 6.04
CA LEU A 127 62.26 -9.37 7.26
C LEU A 127 62.66 -10.14 8.52
N GLU A 128 63.73 -10.96 8.46
CA GLU A 128 64.36 -11.62 9.65
C GLU A 128 64.80 -10.62 10.75
N GLY A 129 64.48 -9.31 10.57
CA GLY A 129 64.67 -8.26 11.58
C GLY A 129 63.42 -7.48 12.00
N LYS A 130 62.20 -7.86 11.51
CA LYS A 130 60.95 -7.11 11.80
C LYS A 130 59.68 -7.96 11.90
N GLU A 131 59.73 -9.06 12.62
CA GLU A 131 58.56 -9.99 12.73
C GLU A 131 57.37 -9.41 13.46
N SER A 132 57.52 -8.39 14.32
CA SER A 132 56.40 -7.81 15.08
C SER A 132 55.52 -6.84 14.26
N SER A 133 56.07 -6.19 13.22
CA SER A 133 55.31 -5.16 12.47
C SER A 133 54.43 -5.74 11.36
N PHE A 134 54.61 -7.00 10.95
CA PHE A 134 53.82 -7.60 9.86
C PHE A 134 52.48 -8.17 10.32
N SER A 135 52.43 -8.80 11.50
CA SER A 135 51.16 -9.28 12.10
C SER A 135 50.22 -8.10 12.48
N GLU A 136 50.85 -6.98 12.88
CA GLU A 136 50.09 -5.74 13.15
C GLU A 136 49.52 -5.12 11.86
N LEU A 137 50.25 -5.10 10.75
CA LEU A 137 49.79 -4.62 9.46
C LEU A 137 48.66 -5.47 8.88
N GLU A 138 48.73 -6.79 8.95
CA GLU A 138 47.68 -7.71 8.54
C GLU A 138 46.41 -7.50 9.41
N SER A 139 46.59 -7.37 10.72
CA SER A 139 45.50 -7.10 11.65
C SER A 139 44.82 -5.73 11.41
N LEU A 140 45.62 -4.71 11.02
CA LEU A 140 45.11 -3.39 10.65
C LEU A 140 44.38 -3.42 9.31
N GLU A 141 44.89 -4.12 8.30
CA GLU A 141 44.21 -4.28 7.01
C GLU A 141 42.87 -5.04 7.14
N GLU A 142 42.78 -6.06 7.99
CA GLU A 142 41.53 -6.77 8.32
C GLU A 142 40.57 -5.85 9.04
N LYS A 143 41.06 -5.01 9.97
CA LYS A 143 40.22 -4.02 10.66
C LYS A 143 39.69 -2.94 9.69
N ILE A 144 40.54 -2.40 8.81
CA ILE A 144 40.14 -1.44 7.78
C ILE A 144 39.09 -2.05 6.84
N PHE A 145 39.28 -3.31 6.43
CA PHE A 145 38.31 -4.01 5.59
C PHE A 145 36.97 -4.21 6.31
N SER A 146 37.01 -4.63 7.58
CA SER A 146 35.77 -4.80 8.37
C SER A 146 35.04 -3.47 8.62
N MET A 147 35.77 -2.39 8.89
CA MET A 147 35.22 -1.04 9.05
C MET A 147 34.62 -0.50 7.74
N GLN A 148 35.29 -0.75 6.61
CA GLN A 148 34.77 -0.33 5.29
C GLN A 148 33.48 -1.06 4.95
N LEU A 149 33.39 -2.36 5.24
CA LEU A 149 32.18 -3.15 5.07
C LEU A 149 31.04 -2.62 5.95
N GLU A 150 31.33 -2.30 7.21
CA GLU A 150 30.35 -1.74 8.14
C GLU A 150 29.86 -0.36 7.68
N ILE A 151 30.75 0.51 7.19
CA ILE A 151 30.38 1.80 6.61
C ILE A 151 29.50 1.65 5.38
N ASP A 152 29.81 0.71 4.49
CA ASP A 152 29.01 0.47 3.28
C ASP A 152 27.63 -0.11 3.64
N ILE A 153 27.53 -0.99 4.63
CA ILE A 153 26.26 -1.48 5.18
C ILE A 153 25.46 -0.33 5.81
N LEU A 154 26.10 0.54 6.58
CA LEU A 154 25.43 1.70 7.20
C LEU A 154 24.91 2.70 6.15
N LYS A 155 25.69 2.98 5.10
CA LYS A 155 25.24 3.85 3.99
C LYS A 155 24.02 3.30 3.30
N GLU A 156 24.04 2.00 2.92
CA GLU A 156 22.86 1.34 2.31
C GLU A 156 21.67 1.30 3.26
N THR A 157 21.91 1.14 4.57
CA THR A 157 20.86 1.22 5.59
C THR A 157 20.20 2.60 5.60
N ILE A 158 21.00 3.65 5.56
CA ILE A 158 20.51 5.04 5.51
C ILE A 158 19.71 5.28 4.23
N ASP A 159 20.15 4.78 3.08
CA ASP A 159 19.46 4.97 1.80
C ASP A 159 18.14 4.19 1.74
N VAL A 160 18.08 3.00 2.32
CA VAL A 160 16.83 2.24 2.49
C VAL A 160 15.88 2.98 3.43
N LEU A 161 16.36 3.55 4.53
CA LEU A 161 15.57 4.29 5.50
C LEU A 161 15.07 5.65 4.97
N LYS A 162 15.83 6.34 4.13
CA LYS A 162 15.40 7.59 3.47
C LYS A 162 14.26 7.39 2.48
N LYS A 163 14.16 6.22 1.87
CA LYS A 163 13.06 5.87 0.93
C LYS A 163 11.73 5.61 1.63
N ASP A 164 11.75 5.25 2.91
CA ASP A 164 10.55 4.94 3.72
C ASP A 164 10.41 5.96 4.86
N GLN A 165 9.67 7.03 4.64
CA GLN A 165 9.31 8.01 5.68
C GLN A 165 8.42 7.33 6.74
N GLY A 166 9.00 6.80 7.79
CA GLY A 166 8.24 6.31 8.95
C GLY A 166 8.73 5.04 9.64
N ILE A 167 9.91 4.52 9.31
CA ILE A 167 10.43 3.30 9.92
C ILE A 167 11.20 3.61 11.22
N ASN A 168 10.85 2.87 12.27
CA ASN A 168 11.53 2.88 13.54
C ASN A 168 12.88 2.15 13.39
N LEU A 169 13.97 2.84 13.62
CA LEU A 169 15.39 2.48 13.39
C LEU A 169 15.87 1.13 13.99
N LYS A 170 15.04 0.39 14.70
CA LYS A 170 15.48 -0.74 15.54
C LYS A 170 15.49 -2.13 14.90
N LYS A 171 14.85 -2.38 13.75
CA LYS A 171 14.92 -3.70 13.08
C LYS A 171 14.61 -3.59 11.58
N LEU A 172 15.64 -3.71 10.75
CA LEU A 172 15.48 -3.96 9.32
C LEU A 172 14.74 -5.28 9.10
N THR A 173 13.76 -5.28 8.19
CA THR A 173 13.07 -6.49 7.78
C THR A 173 13.99 -7.37 6.92
N ASN A 174 13.73 -8.68 6.87
CA ASN A 174 14.50 -9.58 6.00
C ASN A 174 14.46 -9.16 4.53
N LYS A 175 13.39 -8.52 4.09
CA LYS A 175 13.26 -7.98 2.73
C LYS A 175 14.24 -6.84 2.47
N GLU A 176 14.35 -5.89 3.38
CA GLU A 176 15.30 -4.76 3.32
C GLU A 176 16.74 -5.24 3.38
N LYS A 177 17.04 -6.19 4.26
CA LYS A 177 18.36 -6.84 4.33
C LYS A 177 18.74 -7.52 3.02
N VAL A 178 17.79 -8.17 2.33
CA VAL A 178 18.04 -8.80 1.01
C VAL A 178 18.32 -7.76 -0.06
N MET A 179 17.61 -6.61 -0.05
CA MET A 179 17.93 -5.51 -0.97
C MET A 179 19.36 -5.00 -0.77
N MET A 180 19.78 -4.80 0.48
CA MET A 180 21.15 -4.39 0.81
C MET A 180 22.20 -5.42 0.36
N ILE A 181 21.91 -6.72 0.54
CA ILE A 181 22.79 -7.78 0.04
C ILE A 181 22.90 -7.71 -1.48
N ASP A 182 21.79 -7.48 -2.18
CA ASP A 182 21.80 -7.42 -3.65
C ASP A 182 22.58 -6.22 -4.21
N THR A 183 22.63 -5.10 -3.50
CA THR A 183 23.49 -3.95 -3.86
C THR A 183 24.96 -4.21 -3.54
N LEU A 184 25.26 -4.84 -2.40
CA LEU A 184 26.64 -5.03 -1.92
C LEU A 184 27.32 -6.31 -2.44
N LYS A 185 26.59 -7.28 -3.00
CA LYS A 185 27.15 -8.58 -3.47
C LYS A 185 28.21 -8.48 -4.56
N ASN A 186 28.30 -7.35 -5.26
CA ASN A 186 29.33 -7.10 -6.25
C ASN A 186 30.68 -6.77 -5.62
N LYS A 187 30.68 -6.19 -4.42
CA LYS A 187 31.87 -5.80 -3.66
C LYS A 187 32.32 -6.88 -2.67
N TYR A 188 31.35 -7.55 -2.03
CA TYR A 188 31.58 -8.48 -0.93
C TYR A 188 31.00 -9.87 -1.22
N SER A 189 31.58 -10.92 -0.62
CA SER A 189 31.08 -12.27 -0.80
C SER A 189 29.72 -12.48 -0.12
N LEU A 190 28.83 -13.23 -0.77
CA LEU A 190 27.50 -13.51 -0.24
C LEU A 190 27.52 -14.16 1.17
N PRO A 191 28.39 -15.13 1.48
CA PRO A 191 28.43 -15.69 2.83
C PRO A 191 28.78 -14.67 3.92
N LEU A 192 29.70 -13.72 3.61
CA LEU A 192 30.09 -12.66 4.53
C LEU A 192 28.91 -11.72 4.81
N LEU A 193 28.22 -11.26 3.75
CA LEU A 193 27.03 -10.39 3.88
C LEU A 193 25.89 -11.06 4.66
N LEU A 194 25.65 -12.36 4.40
CA LEU A 194 24.62 -13.12 5.12
C LEU A 194 24.95 -13.24 6.61
N LYS A 195 26.22 -13.42 6.96
CA LYS A 195 26.69 -13.48 8.36
C LYS A 195 26.55 -12.12 9.04
N MET A 196 27.03 -11.04 8.40
CA MET A 196 26.97 -9.66 8.96
C MET A 196 25.55 -9.17 9.16
N LEU A 197 24.62 -9.48 8.26
CA LEU A 197 23.21 -9.07 8.34
C LEU A 197 22.33 -10.10 9.08
N GLU A 198 22.92 -11.16 9.61
CA GLU A 198 22.22 -12.23 10.36
C GLU A 198 21.01 -12.77 9.60
N ILE A 199 21.19 -13.13 8.31
CA ILE A 199 20.14 -13.69 7.47
C ILE A 199 20.50 -15.13 7.07
N PRO A 200 19.63 -16.11 7.32
CA PRO A 200 19.80 -17.47 6.79
C PRO A 200 19.80 -17.47 5.26
N LYS A 201 20.64 -18.30 4.65
CA LYS A 201 20.72 -18.45 3.18
C LYS A 201 19.38 -18.79 2.54
N SER A 202 18.57 -19.64 3.19
CA SER A 202 17.20 -19.96 2.76
C SER A 202 16.29 -18.75 2.72
N SER A 203 16.33 -17.91 3.75
CA SER A 203 15.56 -16.66 3.82
C SER A 203 15.97 -15.67 2.74
N TYR A 204 17.27 -15.55 2.44
CA TYR A 204 17.78 -14.73 1.35
C TYR A 204 17.17 -15.15 0.00
N TYR A 205 17.28 -16.43 -0.37
CA TYR A 205 16.74 -16.91 -1.64
C TYR A 205 15.21 -16.86 -1.70
N TYR A 206 14.52 -17.12 -0.59
CA TYR A 206 13.07 -16.97 -0.50
C TYR A 206 12.63 -15.54 -0.78
N HIS A 207 13.23 -14.56 -0.12
CA HIS A 207 12.89 -13.16 -0.32
C HIS A 207 13.33 -12.64 -1.68
N LYS A 208 14.47 -13.08 -2.20
CA LYS A 208 14.94 -12.76 -3.55
C LYS A 208 13.97 -13.25 -4.62
N LYS A 209 13.47 -14.49 -4.51
CA LYS A 209 12.46 -15.04 -5.44
C LYS A 209 11.15 -14.30 -5.37
N ASN A 210 10.71 -13.90 -4.18
CA ASN A 210 9.42 -13.26 -3.94
C ASN A 210 9.47 -11.72 -3.95
N HIS A 211 10.63 -11.12 -4.22
CA HIS A 211 10.81 -9.66 -4.18
C HIS A 211 10.02 -8.94 -5.28
N TYR A 212 9.87 -9.56 -6.45
CA TYR A 212 9.28 -8.95 -7.63
C TYR A 212 7.79 -9.21 -7.82
N THR A 213 7.18 -10.07 -7.00
CA THR A 213 5.75 -10.38 -7.09
C THR A 213 5.02 -9.89 -5.84
N ASP A 214 4.47 -8.69 -5.90
CA ASP A 214 3.50 -8.28 -4.89
C ASP A 214 2.19 -9.07 -5.14
N LYS A 215 2.01 -10.16 -4.39
CA LYS A 215 0.83 -11.03 -4.43
C LYS A 215 -0.49 -10.25 -4.37
N TYR A 216 -0.47 -9.05 -3.85
CA TYR A 216 -1.66 -8.26 -3.55
C TYR A 216 -1.85 -7.02 -4.43
N VAL A 217 -1.12 -6.88 -5.56
CA VAL A 217 -1.23 -5.69 -6.44
C VAL A 217 -2.68 -5.44 -6.86
N HIS A 218 -3.38 -6.46 -7.34
CA HIS A 218 -4.78 -6.35 -7.74
C HIS A 218 -5.69 -6.01 -6.56
N LEU A 219 -5.51 -6.69 -5.43
CA LEU A 219 -6.27 -6.43 -4.21
C LEU A 219 -6.04 -5.02 -3.66
N LYS A 220 -4.81 -4.50 -3.72
CA LYS A 220 -4.51 -3.11 -3.35
C LYS A 220 -5.27 -2.12 -4.21
N LYS A 221 -5.33 -2.34 -5.51
CA LYS A 221 -6.08 -1.50 -6.45
C LYS A 221 -7.57 -1.49 -6.09
N GLN A 222 -8.17 -2.66 -5.91
CA GLN A 222 -9.58 -2.79 -5.51
C GLN A 222 -9.87 -2.11 -4.16
N ILE A 223 -9.03 -2.30 -3.15
CA ILE A 223 -9.18 -1.64 -1.84
C ILE A 223 -9.14 -0.11 -1.98
N LYS A 224 -8.24 0.43 -2.81
CA LYS A 224 -8.17 1.87 -3.09
C LYS A 224 -9.42 2.39 -3.79
N GLU A 225 -9.93 1.64 -4.75
CA GLU A 225 -11.15 1.97 -5.49
C GLU A 225 -12.37 1.97 -4.56
N ILE A 226 -12.57 0.90 -3.78
CA ILE A 226 -13.64 0.81 -2.78
C ILE A 226 -13.55 1.97 -1.78
N PHE A 227 -12.35 2.29 -1.29
CA PHE A 227 -12.14 3.38 -0.35
C PHE A 227 -12.54 4.73 -0.95
N LYS A 228 -12.13 5.02 -2.20
CA LYS A 228 -12.47 6.26 -2.91
C LYS A 228 -13.96 6.36 -3.23
N GLN A 229 -14.58 5.31 -3.77
CA GLN A 229 -16.01 5.26 -4.10
C GLN A 229 -16.89 5.48 -2.88
N ASN A 230 -16.42 5.07 -1.70
CA ASN A 230 -17.14 5.25 -0.44
C ASN A 230 -16.63 6.47 0.36
N ARG A 231 -16.29 7.56 -0.35
CA ARG A 231 -15.99 8.88 0.21
C ARG A 231 -14.84 8.87 1.24
N CYS A 232 -13.92 7.92 1.14
CA CYS A 232 -12.78 7.71 2.05
C CYS A 232 -13.19 7.51 3.53
N CYS A 233 -14.40 7.07 3.81
CA CYS A 233 -14.93 6.90 5.18
C CYS A 233 -15.11 5.43 5.62
N PHE A 234 -14.75 4.45 4.76
CA PHE A 234 -14.84 3.05 5.12
C PHE A 234 -13.53 2.52 5.71
N GLY A 235 -13.62 2.00 6.94
CA GLY A 235 -12.52 1.27 7.57
C GLY A 235 -12.44 -0.18 7.08
N TYR A 236 -11.39 -0.89 7.50
CA TYR A 236 -11.09 -2.25 7.03
C TYR A 236 -12.26 -3.25 7.16
N ARG A 237 -13.09 -3.17 8.19
CA ARG A 237 -14.24 -4.07 8.37
C ARG A 237 -15.29 -3.90 7.28
N ARG A 238 -15.61 -2.67 6.87
CA ARG A 238 -16.56 -2.39 5.78
C ARG A 238 -15.97 -2.79 4.44
N ILE A 239 -14.70 -2.48 4.19
CA ILE A 239 -13.99 -2.90 2.98
C ILE A 239 -13.96 -4.43 2.87
N HIS A 240 -13.69 -5.13 3.97
CA HIS A 240 -13.74 -6.59 4.01
C HIS A 240 -15.12 -7.13 3.65
N ALA A 241 -16.19 -6.54 4.19
CA ALA A 241 -17.56 -6.94 3.90
C ALA A 241 -17.92 -6.76 2.42
N LEU A 242 -17.49 -5.66 1.79
CA LEU A 242 -17.71 -5.42 0.36
C LEU A 242 -16.94 -6.42 -0.51
N LEU A 243 -15.64 -6.63 -0.23
CA LEU A 243 -14.84 -7.64 -0.94
C LEU A 243 -15.43 -9.04 -0.81
N LYS A 244 -15.97 -9.39 0.36
CA LYS A 244 -16.67 -10.67 0.58
C LYS A 244 -17.93 -10.78 -0.27
N ARG A 245 -18.69 -9.69 -0.46
CA ARG A 245 -19.87 -9.65 -1.37
C ARG A 245 -19.46 -9.86 -2.84
N GLU A 246 -18.30 -9.34 -3.24
CA GLU A 246 -17.72 -9.54 -4.57
C GLU A 246 -17.08 -10.95 -4.74
N GLY A 247 -17.23 -11.84 -3.77
CA GLY A 247 -16.67 -13.20 -3.80
C GLY A 247 -15.19 -13.30 -3.46
N ILE A 248 -14.54 -12.20 -3.08
CA ILE A 248 -13.11 -12.16 -2.79
C ILE A 248 -12.85 -12.63 -1.36
N LYS A 249 -12.28 -13.84 -1.22
CA LYS A 249 -11.93 -14.45 0.07
C LYS A 249 -10.56 -13.94 0.54
N VAL A 250 -10.54 -12.97 1.43
CA VAL A 250 -9.32 -12.40 2.03
C VAL A 250 -9.54 -12.16 3.53
N SER A 251 -8.52 -12.35 4.36
CA SER A 251 -8.66 -12.12 5.81
C SER A 251 -8.62 -10.63 6.15
N GLU A 252 -9.33 -10.23 7.20
CA GLU A 252 -9.30 -8.85 7.73
C GLU A 252 -7.88 -8.37 8.05
N LYS A 253 -7.00 -9.28 8.52
CA LYS A 253 -5.61 -8.98 8.84
C LYS A 253 -4.83 -8.50 7.62
N ILE A 254 -5.06 -9.10 6.45
CA ILE A 254 -4.42 -8.69 5.18
C ILE A 254 -4.93 -7.31 4.76
N ILE A 255 -6.25 -7.08 4.79
CA ILE A 255 -6.85 -5.79 4.43
C ILE A 255 -6.34 -4.69 5.35
N ARG A 256 -6.30 -4.94 6.66
CA ARG A 256 -5.78 -3.98 7.65
C ARG A 256 -4.31 -3.61 7.38
N ARG A 257 -3.49 -4.60 7.01
CA ARG A 257 -2.09 -4.39 6.64
C ARG A 257 -1.96 -3.54 5.38
N ILE A 258 -2.78 -3.81 4.35
CA ILE A 258 -2.79 -3.05 3.10
C ILE A 258 -3.22 -1.61 3.35
N ILE A 259 -4.32 -1.37 4.08
CA ILE A 259 -4.81 -0.04 4.43
C ILE A 259 -3.74 0.78 5.14
N LYS A 260 -2.99 0.16 6.07
CA LYS A 260 -1.88 0.82 6.76
C LYS A 260 -0.71 1.12 5.81
N ALA A 261 -0.33 0.16 4.97
CA ALA A 261 0.79 0.32 4.03
C ALA A 261 0.50 1.38 2.95
N GLU A 262 -0.76 1.48 2.50
CA GLU A 262 -1.20 2.46 1.50
C GLU A 262 -1.65 3.79 2.12
N SER A 263 -1.43 3.98 3.44
CA SER A 263 -1.78 5.19 4.20
C SER A 263 -3.24 5.65 4.00
N LEU A 264 -4.18 4.70 3.87
CA LEU A 264 -5.60 5.00 3.72
C LEU A 264 -6.20 5.34 5.09
N VAL A 265 -6.11 6.61 5.46
CA VAL A 265 -6.52 7.10 6.78
C VAL A 265 -7.88 7.75 6.71
N ILE A 266 -8.80 7.32 7.59
CA ILE A 266 -10.07 8.02 7.83
C ILE A 266 -9.77 9.24 8.70
N LYS A 267 -9.98 10.44 8.17
CA LYS A 267 -9.78 11.68 8.92
C LYS A 267 -10.92 11.85 9.93
N VAL A 268 -10.62 11.83 11.22
CA VAL A 268 -11.58 12.07 12.30
C VAL A 268 -11.07 13.21 13.18
N LYS A 269 -11.84 14.27 13.32
CA LYS A 269 -11.52 15.37 14.22
C LYS A 269 -12.03 15.05 15.62
N LYS A 270 -11.19 15.16 16.64
CA LYS A 270 -11.60 14.98 18.04
C LYS A 270 -12.40 16.20 18.52
N TYR A 271 -13.55 15.96 19.11
CA TYR A 271 -14.45 16.99 19.66
C TYR A 271 -13.97 17.52 21.01
N ARG A 272 -14.20 18.83 21.26
CA ARG A 272 -14.18 19.42 22.62
C ARG A 272 -15.58 19.30 23.22
N LYS A 273 -15.68 19.01 24.53
CA LYS A 273 -16.95 18.96 25.26
C LYS A 273 -17.58 20.34 25.29
N TYR A 274 -18.89 20.39 25.05
CA TYR A 274 -19.69 21.61 25.07
C TYR A 274 -20.40 21.75 26.41
N ASN A 275 -20.57 22.99 26.94
CA ASN A 275 -21.36 23.29 28.14
C ASN A 275 -22.75 23.79 27.73
N SER A 276 -23.79 23.27 28.37
CA SER A 276 -25.19 23.60 28.09
C SER A 276 -25.65 24.87 28.80
N TYR A 277 -26.50 25.63 28.13
CA TYR A 277 -27.12 26.86 28.62
C TYR A 277 -28.29 26.58 29.57
N LYS A 278 -28.40 27.35 30.69
CA LYS A 278 -29.49 27.27 31.67
C LYS A 278 -30.49 28.38 31.39
N GLY A 279 -31.71 28.06 31.06
CA GLY A 279 -32.85 28.97 31.05
C GLY A 279 -33.95 28.62 30.08
N GLU A 280 -35.13 28.13 30.55
CA GLU A 280 -36.41 28.36 29.92
C GLU A 280 -37.61 27.81 30.69
N ILE A 281 -38.70 28.54 30.64
CA ILE A 281 -40.03 28.19 31.17
C ILE A 281 -40.92 27.82 29.97
N SER A 282 -41.26 26.56 29.77
CA SER A 282 -42.18 26.08 28.77
C SER A 282 -43.03 24.92 29.28
N PRO A 283 -44.28 24.70 28.82
CA PRO A 283 -45.10 23.57 29.23
C PRO A 283 -44.35 22.26 29.01
N GLU A 284 -44.47 21.35 29.95
CA GLU A 284 -43.67 20.13 30.00
C GLU A 284 -44.21 19.12 28.99
N VAL A 285 -43.49 18.93 27.86
CA VAL A 285 -43.71 17.79 26.97
C VAL A 285 -42.89 16.60 27.53
N PRO A 286 -43.54 15.44 27.80
CA PRO A 286 -42.85 14.31 28.44
C PRO A 286 -41.78 13.69 27.52
N ASN A 287 -40.71 13.18 28.11
CA ASN A 287 -39.74 12.37 27.42
C ASN A 287 -40.25 10.91 27.32
N LEU A 288 -40.94 10.59 26.22
CA LEU A 288 -41.52 9.27 25.99
C LEU A 288 -40.45 8.22 25.60
N ILE A 289 -39.32 8.65 25.03
CA ILE A 289 -38.28 7.74 24.55
C ILE A 289 -37.38 7.27 25.69
N ASN A 290 -37.15 8.10 26.72
CA ASN A 290 -36.28 7.74 27.87
C ASN A 290 -34.93 7.10 27.48
N ARG A 291 -34.23 7.67 26.48
CA ARG A 291 -32.95 7.16 25.91
C ARG A 291 -33.04 5.77 25.26
N ASN A 292 -34.22 5.19 25.13
CA ASN A 292 -34.41 3.97 24.37
C ASN A 292 -34.56 4.28 22.87
N PHE A 293 -33.42 4.41 22.20
CA PHE A 293 -33.32 4.69 20.76
C PHE A 293 -33.38 3.41 19.93
N GLN A 294 -33.93 2.33 20.41
CA GLN A 294 -34.20 1.11 19.66
C GLN A 294 -35.69 1.07 19.28
N ALA A 295 -35.98 0.65 18.07
CA ALA A 295 -37.33 0.44 17.57
C ALA A 295 -37.43 -0.98 16.99
N GLY A 296 -38.60 -1.60 17.16
CA GLY A 296 -38.87 -2.95 16.66
C GLY A 296 -39.28 -2.97 15.19
N LYS A 297 -39.82 -1.87 14.68
CA LYS A 297 -40.29 -1.71 13.30
C LYS A 297 -40.01 -0.30 12.77
N PRO A 298 -39.98 -0.10 11.45
CA PRO A 298 -39.92 1.24 10.85
C PRO A 298 -41.03 2.14 11.35
N ASN A 299 -40.77 3.44 11.41
CA ASN A 299 -41.74 4.47 11.76
C ASN A 299 -42.36 4.29 13.15
N GLU A 300 -41.68 3.65 14.07
CA GLU A 300 -42.10 3.57 15.50
C GLU A 300 -41.57 4.75 16.29
N LYS A 301 -40.30 5.10 16.10
CA LYS A 301 -39.65 6.20 16.82
C LYS A 301 -38.76 6.99 15.86
N TRP A 302 -39.01 8.27 15.80
CA TRP A 302 -38.26 9.25 15.01
C TRP A 302 -37.50 10.22 15.90
N LEU A 303 -36.31 10.62 15.46
CA LEU A 303 -35.51 11.65 16.09
C LEU A 303 -35.30 12.77 15.08
N THR A 304 -35.36 14.00 15.54
CA THR A 304 -35.06 15.18 14.72
C THR A 304 -34.20 16.18 15.45
N ASP A 305 -33.41 16.90 14.70
CA ASP A 305 -32.56 18.00 15.20
C ASP A 305 -32.12 18.85 14.00
N ILE A 306 -31.59 20.04 14.26
CA ILE A 306 -31.02 20.95 13.26
C ILE A 306 -29.51 21.06 13.51
N SER A 307 -28.73 21.04 12.46
CA SER A 307 -27.31 21.28 12.54
C SER A 307 -26.81 22.35 11.59
N GLU A 308 -26.00 23.26 12.09
CA GLU A 308 -25.34 24.31 11.31
C GLU A 308 -24.02 23.81 10.71
N PHE A 309 -23.78 24.20 9.47
CA PHE A 309 -22.53 24.07 8.73
C PHE A 309 -22.07 25.47 8.31
N ALA A 310 -20.96 25.94 8.87
CA ALA A 310 -20.37 27.24 8.53
C ALA A 310 -19.19 27.03 7.57
N ILE A 311 -19.31 27.56 6.36
CA ILE A 311 -18.23 27.61 5.34
C ILE A 311 -17.86 29.07 5.09
N PRO A 312 -16.72 29.38 4.44
CA PRO A 312 -16.34 30.78 4.15
C PRO A 312 -17.41 31.57 3.38
N ALA A 313 -18.19 30.89 2.52
CA ALA A 313 -19.28 31.52 1.76
C ALA A 313 -20.55 31.83 2.59
N GLY A 314 -20.68 31.32 3.82
CA GLY A 314 -21.86 31.56 4.68
C GLY A 314 -22.23 30.31 5.52
N LYS A 315 -23.49 30.29 5.97
CA LYS A 315 -24.04 29.24 6.82
C LYS A 315 -25.14 28.48 6.11
N ILE A 316 -25.13 27.16 6.33
CA ILE A 316 -26.17 26.24 5.87
C ILE A 316 -26.70 25.48 7.08
N TYR A 317 -28.00 25.31 7.14
CA TYR A 317 -28.72 24.58 8.17
C TYR A 317 -29.32 23.31 7.57
N LEU A 318 -29.08 22.18 8.20
CA LEU A 318 -29.71 20.90 7.86
C LEU A 318 -30.66 20.50 8.95
N SER A 319 -31.96 20.41 8.61
CA SER A 319 -32.99 19.79 9.44
C SER A 319 -33.27 18.40 8.89
N LEU A 320 -33.37 17.36 9.72
CA LEU A 320 -33.65 16.00 9.26
C LEU A 320 -34.39 15.16 10.30
N ILE A 321 -35.07 14.12 9.83
CA ILE A 321 -35.68 13.08 10.66
C ILE A 321 -34.98 11.76 10.42
N ILE A 322 -34.64 11.08 11.52
CA ILE A 322 -34.00 9.76 11.51
C ILE A 322 -34.94 8.74 12.15
N ASP A 323 -35.15 7.63 11.48
CA ASP A 323 -35.81 6.46 12.06
C ASP A 323 -34.91 5.70 13.03
N CYS A 324 -35.39 5.42 14.22
CA CYS A 324 -34.64 4.65 15.23
C CYS A 324 -34.46 3.19 14.87
N PHE A 325 -35.27 2.62 13.98
CA PHE A 325 -35.22 1.23 13.58
C PHE A 325 -33.87 0.86 12.91
N ASP A 326 -33.50 1.58 11.88
CA ASP A 326 -32.33 1.32 11.05
C ASP A 326 -31.40 2.51 10.86
N ARG A 327 -31.78 3.64 11.44
CA ARG A 327 -31.12 4.93 11.26
C ARG A 327 -31.21 5.44 9.81
N LYS A 328 -32.27 5.10 9.08
CA LYS A 328 -32.60 5.72 7.80
C LYS A 328 -32.96 7.18 8.04
N ILE A 329 -32.47 8.05 7.17
CA ILE A 329 -32.96 9.44 7.12
C ILE A 329 -34.29 9.39 6.37
N VAL A 330 -35.38 9.66 7.09
CA VAL A 330 -36.72 9.63 6.54
C VAL A 330 -36.98 10.85 5.63
N SER A 331 -36.63 12.03 6.13
CA SER A 331 -36.78 13.29 5.41
C SER A 331 -35.70 14.26 5.85
N TRP A 332 -35.36 15.22 4.99
CA TRP A 332 -34.43 16.31 5.30
C TRP A 332 -34.77 17.56 4.46
N GLU A 333 -34.41 18.71 5.00
CA GLU A 333 -34.39 19.99 4.31
C GLU A 333 -33.10 20.75 4.58
N ILE A 334 -32.61 21.46 3.57
CA ILE A 334 -31.37 22.23 3.60
C ILE A 334 -31.69 23.69 3.29
N GLY A 335 -31.36 24.59 4.21
CA GLY A 335 -31.65 26.01 4.05
C GLY A 335 -30.52 26.90 4.57
N GLU A 336 -30.60 28.19 4.22
CA GLU A 336 -29.62 29.19 4.69
C GLU A 336 -30.02 29.83 6.00
N VAL A 337 -31.28 29.68 6.40
CA VAL A 337 -31.83 30.23 7.62
C VAL A 337 -32.61 29.15 8.37
N PRO A 338 -32.39 29.00 9.69
CA PRO A 338 -33.14 28.04 10.51
C PRO A 338 -34.48 28.60 10.91
N ASN A 339 -35.43 28.68 9.96
CA ASN A 339 -36.75 29.21 10.13
C ASN A 339 -37.85 28.12 10.24
N SER A 340 -39.11 28.53 10.47
CA SER A 340 -40.25 27.60 10.55
C SER A 340 -40.43 26.78 9.28
N LYS A 341 -40.24 27.42 8.13
CA LYS A 341 -40.37 26.75 6.84
C LYS A 341 -39.44 25.53 6.72
N LEU A 342 -38.16 25.68 7.10
CA LEU A 342 -37.18 24.60 7.03
C LEU A 342 -37.62 23.33 7.79
N VAL A 343 -38.12 23.50 9.03
CA VAL A 343 -38.53 22.36 9.86
C VAL A 343 -39.91 21.82 9.46
N ASN A 344 -40.83 22.69 9.05
CA ASN A 344 -42.17 22.28 8.69
C ASN A 344 -42.22 21.57 7.34
N ASP A 345 -41.49 22.03 6.35
CA ASP A 345 -41.40 21.37 5.04
C ASP A 345 -40.71 19.98 5.20
N MET A 346 -39.64 19.87 5.99
CA MET A 346 -39.03 18.60 6.34
C MET A 346 -40.02 17.64 7.01
N LEU A 347 -40.86 18.14 7.95
CA LEU A 347 -41.86 17.33 8.63
C LEU A 347 -43.01 16.92 7.68
N LYS A 348 -43.50 17.83 6.83
CA LYS A 348 -44.50 17.50 5.82
C LYS A 348 -44.07 16.41 4.88
N ASN A 349 -42.80 16.50 4.41
CA ASN A 349 -42.18 15.47 3.58
C ASN A 349 -42.01 14.13 4.31
N ALA A 350 -41.81 14.12 5.62
CA ALA A 350 -41.76 12.88 6.40
C ALA A 350 -43.16 12.27 6.57
N ILE A 351 -44.14 13.10 6.88
CA ILE A 351 -45.56 12.70 7.06
C ILE A 351 -46.11 12.08 5.77
N SER A 352 -45.81 12.64 4.60
CA SER A 352 -46.29 12.13 3.31
C SER A 352 -45.78 10.69 2.99
N GLN A 353 -44.75 10.22 3.67
CA GLN A 353 -44.21 8.87 3.51
C GLN A 353 -44.84 7.84 4.46
N LEU A 354 -45.64 8.29 5.43
CA LEU A 354 -46.30 7.40 6.40
C LEU A 354 -47.48 6.67 5.76
N LYS A 355 -47.67 5.42 6.12
CA LYS A 355 -48.87 4.66 5.82
C LYS A 355 -49.99 5.03 6.84
N GLU A 356 -51.24 4.77 6.51
CA GLU A 356 -52.39 5.15 7.34
C GLU A 356 -52.34 4.69 8.82
N ASN A 357 -51.66 3.57 9.08
CA ASN A 357 -51.56 3.00 10.43
C ASN A 357 -50.21 3.27 11.14
N GLU A 358 -49.36 4.14 10.57
CA GLU A 358 -48.07 4.47 11.14
C GLU A 358 -48.13 5.79 11.92
N THR A 359 -47.96 5.72 13.23
CA THR A 359 -48.03 6.87 14.14
C THR A 359 -46.76 6.93 14.98
N PRO A 360 -45.62 7.44 14.45
CA PRO A 360 -44.38 7.48 15.15
C PRO A 360 -44.40 8.37 16.39
N ILE A 361 -43.50 8.08 17.35
CA ILE A 361 -43.13 9.02 18.41
C ILE A 361 -42.00 9.88 17.85
N LEU A 362 -42.21 11.19 17.69
CA LEU A 362 -41.16 12.12 17.25
C LEU A 362 -40.53 12.80 18.45
N HIS A 363 -39.22 12.51 18.64
CA HIS A 363 -38.41 13.08 19.72
C HIS A 363 -37.53 14.21 19.21
N THR A 364 -37.55 15.32 19.95
CA THR A 364 -36.78 16.51 19.65
C THR A 364 -36.00 16.96 20.89
N ASP A 365 -35.04 17.83 20.68
CA ASP A 365 -34.53 18.67 21.76
C ASP A 365 -35.56 19.75 22.14
N ARG A 366 -35.16 20.69 23.00
CA ARG A 366 -36.00 21.83 23.39
C ARG A 366 -35.77 23.06 22.51
N GLY A 367 -35.31 22.92 21.30
CA GLY A 367 -35.13 24.01 20.36
C GLY A 367 -36.42 24.79 20.13
N CYS A 368 -36.32 26.11 19.92
CA CYS A 368 -37.46 26.97 19.71
C CYS A 368 -38.32 26.54 18.51
N HIS A 369 -37.66 25.97 17.51
CA HIS A 369 -38.28 25.49 16.26
C HIS A 369 -39.38 24.45 16.49
N TYR A 370 -39.22 23.58 17.49
CA TYR A 370 -40.16 22.48 17.79
C TYR A 370 -41.28 22.89 18.74
N ARG A 371 -41.39 24.19 19.05
CA ARG A 371 -42.44 24.79 19.89
C ARG A 371 -43.35 25.72 19.15
N TRP A 372 -43.10 25.97 17.88
CA TRP A 372 -43.95 26.78 17.02
C TRP A 372 -45.31 26.14 16.78
N LYS A 373 -46.37 26.99 16.71
CA LYS A 373 -47.77 26.55 16.59
C LYS A 373 -48.00 25.66 15.37
N GLU A 374 -47.42 26.04 14.23
CA GLU A 374 -47.54 25.27 12.98
C GLU A 374 -46.94 23.86 13.10
N TRP A 375 -45.75 23.73 13.68
CA TRP A 375 -45.13 22.45 13.95
C TRP A 375 -46.01 21.55 14.84
N ILE A 376 -46.63 22.12 15.89
CA ILE A 376 -47.50 21.40 16.81
C ILE A 376 -48.75 20.94 16.10
N ASN A 377 -49.36 21.78 15.24
CA ASN A 377 -50.55 21.45 14.47
C ASN A 377 -50.30 20.33 13.47
N LEU A 378 -49.17 20.37 12.71
CA LEU A 378 -48.79 19.31 11.78
C LEU A 378 -48.69 17.94 12.48
N LEU A 379 -48.09 17.91 13.67
CA LEU A 379 -47.96 16.66 14.45
C LEU A 379 -49.33 16.15 14.94
N LYS A 380 -50.23 17.05 15.36
CA LYS A 380 -51.57 16.67 15.79
C LYS A 380 -52.40 16.11 14.64
N GLU A 381 -52.38 16.76 13.48
CA GLU A 381 -53.08 16.33 12.29
C GLU A 381 -52.63 14.97 11.81
N ALA A 382 -51.30 14.73 11.87
CA ALA A 382 -50.70 13.44 11.53
C ALA A 382 -50.79 12.38 12.65
N LYS A 383 -51.40 12.70 13.79
CA LYS A 383 -51.46 11.81 14.98
C LYS A 383 -50.12 11.35 15.50
N ILE A 384 -49.06 12.13 15.30
CA ILE A 384 -47.71 11.86 15.74
C ILE A 384 -47.52 12.28 17.21
N SER A 385 -47.04 11.36 18.06
CA SER A 385 -46.82 11.64 19.47
C SER A 385 -45.55 12.46 19.68
N ARG A 386 -45.64 13.58 20.39
CA ARG A 386 -44.50 14.44 20.71
C ARG A 386 -43.74 13.92 21.90
N SER A 387 -42.43 13.92 21.79
CA SER A 387 -41.52 13.63 22.88
C SER A 387 -40.37 14.67 22.88
N MET A 388 -39.97 15.14 24.07
CA MET A 388 -38.87 16.11 24.17
C MET A 388 -37.87 15.71 25.24
N SER A 389 -36.61 16.04 25.01
CA SER A 389 -35.53 15.86 25.97
C SER A 389 -35.83 16.61 27.26
N LYS A 390 -35.41 16.08 28.42
CA LYS A 390 -35.47 16.79 29.72
C LYS A 390 -34.54 18.01 29.67
N LYS A 391 -34.92 19.08 30.40
CA LYS A 391 -34.14 20.31 30.45
C LYS A 391 -32.72 20.03 30.93
N GLY A 392 -31.71 20.46 30.19
CA GLY A 392 -30.30 20.27 30.53
C GLY A 392 -29.76 18.83 30.37
N CYS A 393 -30.55 17.91 29.76
CA CYS A 393 -30.17 16.51 29.57
C CYS A 393 -29.81 16.25 28.10
N SER A 394 -28.62 16.66 27.65
CA SER A 394 -28.12 16.35 26.29
C SER A 394 -28.06 14.85 25.96
N PRO A 395 -27.86 13.91 26.93
CA PRO A 395 -27.95 12.49 26.61
C PRO A 395 -29.27 12.02 26.06
N ASP A 396 -30.35 12.75 26.27
CA ASP A 396 -31.70 12.39 25.79
C ASP A 396 -31.85 12.52 24.28
N ASN A 397 -30.98 13.32 23.60
CA ASN A 397 -30.90 13.42 22.13
C ASN A 397 -29.57 12.89 21.55
N SER A 398 -28.80 12.15 22.35
CA SER A 398 -27.45 11.72 21.99
C SER A 398 -27.36 10.89 20.68
N ALA A 399 -28.42 10.19 20.31
CA ALA A 399 -28.44 9.42 19.07
C ALA A 399 -28.46 10.33 17.83
N CYS A 400 -29.22 11.44 17.87
CA CYS A 400 -29.27 12.44 16.82
C CYS A 400 -27.97 13.26 16.77
N GLU A 401 -27.49 13.73 17.93
CA GLU A 401 -26.20 14.42 18.03
C GLU A 401 -25.04 13.55 17.47
N GLY A 402 -25.01 12.25 17.82
CA GLY A 402 -24.03 11.30 17.30
C GLY A 402 -24.12 11.10 15.79
N PHE A 403 -25.33 11.23 15.22
CA PHE A 403 -25.53 11.19 13.78
C PHE A 403 -24.95 12.43 13.09
N PHE A 404 -25.28 13.63 13.58
CA PHE A 404 -24.71 14.87 13.04
C PHE A 404 -23.19 14.96 13.21
N GLY A 405 -22.66 14.51 14.34
CA GLY A 405 -21.23 14.39 14.54
C GLY A 405 -20.56 13.50 13.50
N ARG A 406 -21.21 12.44 13.09
CA ARG A 406 -20.75 11.54 12.02
C ARG A 406 -20.78 12.21 10.65
N ILE A 407 -21.87 12.87 10.27
CA ILE A 407 -21.94 13.64 9.02
C ILE A 407 -20.80 14.65 8.97
N LYS A 408 -20.65 15.46 10.01
CA LYS A 408 -19.60 16.47 10.08
C LYS A 408 -18.19 15.88 9.94
N ASN A 409 -17.93 14.73 10.54
CA ASN A 409 -16.64 14.05 10.39
C ASN A 409 -16.42 13.45 8.99
N GLU A 410 -17.46 12.89 8.38
CA GLU A 410 -17.33 12.18 7.11
C GLU A 410 -17.25 13.13 5.92
N ILE A 411 -17.94 14.28 5.93
CA ILE A 411 -17.96 15.19 4.78
C ILE A 411 -17.46 16.60 5.06
N PHE A 412 -17.56 17.09 6.29
CA PHE A 412 -17.34 18.53 6.56
C PHE A 412 -15.93 18.82 7.04
N TYR A 413 -15.49 18.20 8.16
CA TYR A 413 -14.20 18.53 8.78
C TYR A 413 -12.96 18.02 8.03
N SER A 414 -13.13 17.11 7.08
CA SER A 414 -12.02 16.52 6.30
C SER A 414 -11.69 17.29 5.03
N ARG A 415 -12.47 18.34 4.71
CA ARG A 415 -12.37 19.10 3.45
C ARG A 415 -12.14 20.58 3.70
N GLU A 416 -11.50 21.22 2.74
CA GLU A 416 -11.42 22.66 2.64
C GLU A 416 -12.61 23.20 1.82
N TRP A 417 -13.19 24.33 2.27
CA TRP A 417 -14.41 24.90 1.70
C TRP A 417 -14.19 26.30 1.12
N SER A 418 -12.93 26.74 0.95
CA SER A 418 -12.56 28.11 0.56
C SER A 418 -13.15 28.55 -0.77
N ASN A 419 -13.34 27.61 -1.72
CA ASN A 419 -13.80 27.90 -3.07
C ASN A 419 -15.15 27.25 -3.38
N VAL A 420 -15.98 26.99 -2.37
CA VAL A 420 -17.27 26.30 -2.53
C VAL A 420 -18.39 27.29 -2.22
N SER A 421 -19.29 27.50 -3.19
CA SER A 421 -20.51 28.29 -2.99
C SER A 421 -21.54 27.59 -2.09
N LEU A 422 -22.46 28.32 -1.50
CA LEU A 422 -23.53 27.75 -0.70
C LEU A 422 -24.37 26.74 -1.49
N GLU A 423 -24.68 27.04 -2.76
CA GLU A 423 -25.44 26.12 -3.62
C GLU A 423 -24.69 24.81 -3.86
N ASN A 424 -23.42 24.88 -4.20
CA ASN A 424 -22.61 23.68 -4.37
C ASN A 424 -22.47 22.86 -3.07
N PHE A 425 -22.40 23.55 -1.92
CA PHE A 425 -22.39 22.85 -0.64
C PHE A 425 -23.72 22.16 -0.34
N LYS A 426 -24.85 22.76 -0.68
CA LYS A 426 -26.21 22.13 -0.57
C LYS A 426 -26.25 20.84 -1.40
N ILE A 427 -25.77 20.89 -2.65
CA ILE A 427 -25.72 19.72 -3.54
C ILE A 427 -24.86 18.61 -2.92
N ILE A 428 -23.64 18.93 -2.46
CA ILE A 428 -22.73 17.95 -1.83
C ILE A 428 -23.35 17.31 -0.58
N LEU A 429 -24.07 18.12 0.22
CA LEU A 429 -24.74 17.65 1.42
C LEU A 429 -25.92 16.74 1.07
N ASN A 430 -26.73 17.12 0.10
CA ASN A 430 -27.86 16.33 -0.40
C ASN A 430 -27.37 14.98 -0.97
N ASP A 431 -26.35 14.97 -1.80
CA ASP A 431 -25.74 13.76 -2.35
C ASP A 431 -25.19 12.83 -1.26
N TYR A 432 -24.69 13.41 -0.17
CA TYR A 432 -24.25 12.61 0.96
C TYR A 432 -25.44 11.93 1.66
N LEU A 433 -26.55 12.64 1.86
CA LEU A 433 -27.72 12.09 2.55
C LEU A 433 -28.37 10.96 1.73
N MET A 434 -28.43 11.12 0.41
CA MET A 434 -28.88 10.05 -0.50
C MET A 434 -27.92 8.84 -0.45
N TRP A 435 -26.63 9.09 -0.58
CA TRP A 435 -25.61 8.02 -0.45
C TRP A 435 -25.66 7.32 0.91
N TYR A 436 -25.94 8.07 1.99
CA TYR A 436 -26.06 7.51 3.32
C TYR A 436 -27.19 6.48 3.41
N ASN A 437 -28.35 6.77 2.85
CA ASN A 437 -29.47 5.86 2.85
C ASN A 437 -29.27 4.65 1.94
N SER A 438 -28.73 4.85 0.73
CA SER A 438 -28.69 3.83 -0.32
C SER A 438 -27.41 2.99 -0.31
N LYS A 439 -26.25 3.54 0.10
CA LYS A 439 -24.95 2.89 -0.07
C LYS A 439 -24.09 2.77 1.19
N ARG A 440 -24.38 3.58 2.22
CA ARG A 440 -23.56 3.57 3.43
C ARG A 440 -23.85 2.37 4.32
N ILE A 441 -23.03 1.33 4.19
CA ILE A 441 -23.19 0.11 5.00
C ILE A 441 -22.90 0.32 6.49
N LYS A 442 -23.65 -0.36 7.35
CA LYS A 442 -23.56 -0.30 8.81
C LYS A 442 -23.33 -1.69 9.40
N ILE A 443 -22.44 -1.77 10.38
CA ILE A 443 -22.16 -3.05 11.08
C ILE A 443 -23.42 -3.53 11.81
N SER A 444 -24.17 -2.63 12.44
CA SER A 444 -25.42 -2.94 13.17
C SER A 444 -26.54 -3.47 12.28
N LEU A 445 -26.48 -3.28 10.97
CA LEU A 445 -27.43 -3.78 9.99
C LEU A 445 -26.88 -4.98 9.19
N GLY A 446 -25.89 -5.69 9.73
CA GLY A 446 -25.26 -6.79 9.02
C GLY A 446 -24.49 -6.37 7.77
N PHE A 447 -23.83 -5.20 7.82
CA PHE A 447 -23.13 -4.58 6.69
C PHE A 447 -24.01 -4.23 5.51
N LYS A 448 -25.29 -3.89 5.76
CA LYS A 448 -26.21 -3.37 4.77
C LYS A 448 -26.37 -1.86 4.95
N SER A 449 -26.74 -1.14 3.88
CA SER A 449 -27.26 0.23 4.00
C SER A 449 -28.68 0.22 4.62
N PRO A 450 -29.22 1.34 5.09
CA PRO A 450 -30.59 1.38 5.57
C PRO A 450 -31.62 0.87 4.57
N GLU A 451 -31.50 1.24 3.30
CA GLU A 451 -32.39 0.78 2.24
C GLU A 451 -32.21 -0.70 1.93
N GLU A 452 -30.97 -1.19 1.76
CA GLU A 452 -30.69 -2.61 1.59
C GLU A 452 -31.21 -3.44 2.77
N TYR A 453 -31.15 -2.90 3.98
CA TYR A 453 -31.68 -3.58 5.16
C TYR A 453 -33.20 -3.69 5.10
N ARG A 454 -33.93 -2.62 4.79
CA ARG A 454 -35.40 -2.65 4.60
C ARG A 454 -35.81 -3.58 3.47
N GLN A 455 -35.13 -3.54 2.32
CA GLN A 455 -35.35 -4.47 1.21
C GLN A 455 -35.19 -5.91 1.64
N SER A 456 -34.13 -6.23 2.42
CA SER A 456 -33.90 -7.60 2.90
C SER A 456 -34.95 -8.12 3.89
N LEU A 457 -35.78 -7.21 4.45
CA LEU A 457 -36.90 -7.53 5.33
C LEU A 457 -38.27 -7.46 4.62
N GLY A 458 -38.28 -7.14 3.30
CA GLY A 458 -39.51 -7.00 2.54
C GLY A 458 -40.35 -5.77 2.94
N LEU A 459 -39.72 -4.71 3.47
CA LEU A 459 -40.39 -3.52 3.97
C LEU A 459 -40.54 -2.38 2.92
N ILE A 460 -39.76 -2.46 1.84
CA ILE A 460 -39.79 -1.60 0.65
C ILE A 460 -39.48 -2.44 -0.58
#